data_5ec781f08b65187f97d0a805989642d7
#
_entry.id   5ec781f08b65187f97d0a805989642d7
#
_cell.length_a   1.000
_cell.length_b   1.000
_cell.length_c   1.000
_cell.angle_alpha   90.00
_cell.angle_beta   90.00
_cell.angle_gamma   90.00
#
_symmetry.space_group_name_H-M   'P 1'
#
loop_
_entity.id
_entity.type
_entity.pdbx_description
1 polymer ?
#
loop_
_entity_poly.entity_id
_entity_poly.type
_entity_poly.pdbx_seq_one_letter_code
_entity_poly.pdbx_strand_id
1 'polypeptide(L)'
;MPKTPWYRDGLRFECTGCGDCCGGAPGFVWVDEREITELAAVLAIPVEEFESRFVRQVDDQKSLVEYPDGDCIFLDPQTRKCTVYSARPIQCRTWPFWDSTLETKRDWDATCRVCPGSGRGRLYSLDEIEIQRKSRAV
;
A
#
# COMPACT_ATOMS: atom_id res chain seq x y z
N MET A 1 -7.17 19.85 23.15
CA MET A 1 -7.06 18.41 23.32
C MET A 1 -7.16 17.72 21.98
N PRO A 2 -6.26 16.80 21.66
CA PRO A 2 -6.41 16.02 20.44
C PRO A 2 -7.68 15.19 20.53
N LYS A 3 -8.47 15.17 19.45
CA LYS A 3 -9.64 14.30 19.39
C LYS A 3 -9.18 12.84 19.35
N THR A 4 -9.83 12.02 20.14
CA THR A 4 -9.62 10.57 20.07
C THR A 4 -10.14 10.09 18.70
N PRO A 5 -9.33 9.34 17.91
CA PRO A 5 -9.79 8.84 16.63
C PRO A 5 -11.04 7.97 16.76
N TRP A 6 -11.86 7.93 15.71
CA TRP A 6 -13.06 7.08 15.71
C TRP A 6 -12.70 5.58 15.83
N TYR A 7 -11.47 5.20 15.46
CA TYR A 7 -10.98 3.81 15.55
C TYR A 7 -10.20 3.53 16.85
N ARG A 8 -10.47 4.27 17.90
CA ARG A 8 -9.75 4.16 19.19
C ARG A 8 -9.75 2.76 19.79
N ASP A 9 -10.79 1.97 19.51
CA ASP A 9 -10.93 0.60 20.01
C ASP A 9 -10.21 -0.43 19.12
N GLY A 10 -9.51 0.03 18.12
CA GLY A 10 -8.80 -0.82 17.18
C GLY A 10 -9.61 -1.18 15.95
N LEU A 11 -8.94 -1.82 15.00
CA LEU A 11 -9.55 -2.29 13.76
C LEU A 11 -9.02 -3.69 13.43
N ARG A 12 -9.85 -4.49 12.79
CA ARG A 12 -9.45 -5.83 12.38
C ARG A 12 -8.97 -5.83 10.93
N PHE A 13 -7.92 -6.59 10.69
CA PHE A 13 -7.39 -6.79 9.35
C PHE A 13 -6.62 -8.11 9.29
N GLU A 14 -6.78 -8.83 8.17
CA GLU A 14 -5.97 -9.99 7.82
C GLU A 14 -5.88 -10.04 6.30
N CYS A 15 -4.65 -10.03 5.77
CA CYS A 15 -4.44 -10.11 4.32
C CYS A 15 -4.88 -11.46 3.79
N THR A 16 -5.79 -11.47 2.81
CA THR A 16 -6.27 -12.69 2.17
C THR A 16 -5.50 -13.06 0.92
N GLY A 17 -4.55 -12.20 0.50
CA GLY A 17 -3.76 -12.44 -0.72
C GLY A 17 -4.55 -12.23 -2.01
N CYS A 18 -5.66 -11.50 -1.97
CA CYS A 18 -6.51 -11.29 -3.15
C CYS A 18 -5.89 -10.36 -4.21
N GLY A 19 -4.89 -9.54 -3.83
CA GLY A 19 -4.26 -8.59 -4.74
C GLY A 19 -5.04 -7.31 -5.01
N ASP A 20 -6.19 -7.11 -4.37
CA ASP A 20 -7.05 -5.95 -4.64
C ASP A 20 -6.39 -4.63 -4.25
N CYS A 21 -5.46 -4.64 -3.28
CA CYS A 21 -4.71 -3.44 -2.91
C CYS A 21 -3.67 -3.03 -3.97
N CYS A 22 -3.33 -3.93 -4.89
CA CYS A 22 -2.43 -3.67 -6.01
C CYS A 22 -3.18 -3.38 -7.30
N GLY A 23 -4.50 -3.52 -7.31
CA GLY A 23 -5.30 -3.39 -8.52
C GLY A 23 -6.34 -2.29 -8.44
N GLY A 24 -7.18 -2.22 -9.46
CA GLY A 24 -8.31 -1.31 -9.52
C GLY A 24 -8.04 -0.03 -10.28
N ALA A 25 -8.62 1.08 -9.81
CA ALA A 25 -8.45 2.38 -10.47
C ALA A 25 -6.99 2.86 -10.44
N PRO A 26 -6.54 3.56 -11.48
CA PRO A 26 -5.19 4.13 -11.50
C PRO A 26 -4.92 5.00 -10.28
N GLY A 27 -3.71 4.89 -9.75
CA GLY A 27 -3.28 5.65 -8.59
C GLY A 27 -1.76 5.66 -8.48
N PHE A 28 -1.28 6.12 -7.33
CA PHE A 28 0.16 6.22 -7.10
C PHE A 28 0.61 5.22 -6.04
N VAL A 29 1.76 4.61 -6.27
CA VAL A 29 2.49 3.85 -5.24
C VAL A 29 3.79 4.59 -5.01
N TRP A 30 3.82 5.43 -3.99
CA TRP A 30 4.97 6.29 -3.69
C TRP A 30 6.16 5.45 -3.22
N VAL A 31 7.34 5.75 -3.76
CA VAL A 31 8.58 5.09 -3.39
C VAL A 31 9.68 6.14 -3.19
N ASP A 32 10.56 5.88 -2.21
CA ASP A 32 11.74 6.70 -1.98
C ASP A 32 13.00 5.99 -2.51
N GLU A 33 14.15 6.65 -2.38
CA GLU A 33 15.42 6.10 -2.89
C GLU A 33 15.79 4.78 -2.23
N ARG A 34 15.51 4.62 -0.94
CA ARG A 34 15.79 3.37 -0.21
C ARG A 34 14.92 2.23 -0.73
N GLU A 35 13.64 2.51 -0.92
CA GLU A 35 12.69 1.52 -1.43
C GLU A 35 13.05 1.10 -2.86
N ILE A 36 13.44 2.05 -3.69
CA ILE A 36 13.90 1.78 -5.06
C ILE A 36 15.13 0.88 -5.05
N THR A 37 16.10 1.15 -4.18
CA THR A 37 17.31 0.35 -4.05
C THR A 37 16.97 -1.09 -3.64
N GLU A 38 16.06 -1.26 -2.67
CA GLU A 38 15.64 -2.58 -2.20
C GLU A 38 14.91 -3.37 -3.31
N LEU A 39 14.02 -2.70 -4.05
CA LEU A 39 13.28 -3.32 -5.14
C LEU A 39 14.22 -3.75 -6.29
N ALA A 40 15.17 -2.90 -6.64
CA ALA A 40 16.17 -3.22 -7.66
C ALA A 40 17.00 -4.44 -7.25
N ALA A 41 17.36 -4.53 -5.97
CA ALA A 41 18.11 -5.66 -5.44
C ALA A 41 17.32 -6.98 -5.54
N VAL A 42 16.03 -6.95 -5.23
CA VAL A 42 15.16 -8.13 -5.33
C VAL A 42 15.05 -8.60 -6.78
N LEU A 43 15.01 -7.69 -7.74
CA LEU A 43 14.94 -8.00 -9.16
C LEU A 43 16.32 -8.27 -9.77
N ALA A 44 17.40 -8.08 -9.01
CA ALA A 44 18.78 -8.26 -9.43
C ALA A 44 19.14 -7.40 -10.65
N ILE A 45 18.70 -6.14 -10.67
CA ILE A 45 19.02 -5.17 -11.72
C ILE A 45 19.59 -3.89 -11.11
N PRO A 46 20.35 -3.09 -11.90
CA PRO A 46 20.85 -1.80 -11.41
C PRO A 46 19.71 -0.84 -11.09
N VAL A 47 19.95 0.06 -10.12
CA VAL A 47 18.97 1.07 -9.72
C VAL A 47 18.52 1.92 -10.92
N GLU A 48 19.45 2.32 -11.77
CA GLU A 48 19.16 3.14 -12.97
C GLU A 48 18.20 2.42 -13.92
N GLU A 49 18.39 1.12 -14.11
CA GLU A 49 17.50 0.33 -14.94
C GLU A 49 16.12 0.21 -14.30
N PHE A 50 16.08 -0.02 -12.98
CA PHE A 50 14.83 -0.07 -12.26
C PHE A 50 14.04 1.22 -12.41
N GLU A 51 14.67 2.37 -12.18
CA GLU A 51 14.00 3.66 -12.32
C GLU A 51 13.49 3.90 -13.75
N SER A 52 14.28 3.54 -14.74
CA SER A 52 13.90 3.70 -16.14
C SER A 52 12.68 2.88 -16.53
N ARG A 53 12.55 1.67 -15.98
CA ARG A 53 11.50 0.73 -16.37
C ARG A 53 10.25 0.80 -15.51
N PHE A 54 10.38 1.08 -14.21
CA PHE A 54 9.31 0.87 -13.26
C PHE A 54 8.91 2.10 -12.44
N VAL A 55 9.61 3.22 -12.61
CA VAL A 55 9.37 4.44 -11.83
C VAL A 55 9.03 5.61 -12.74
N ARG A 56 8.05 6.41 -12.32
CA ARG A 56 7.73 7.67 -12.99
C ARG A 56 7.86 8.82 -12.00
N GLN A 57 8.29 9.98 -12.50
CA GLN A 57 8.36 11.19 -11.71
C GLN A 57 7.01 11.89 -11.70
N VAL A 58 6.51 12.23 -10.51
CA VAL A 58 5.25 12.96 -10.34
C VAL A 58 5.56 14.16 -9.45
N ASP A 59 5.67 15.34 -10.05
CA ASP A 59 6.13 16.55 -9.39
C ASP A 59 7.50 16.32 -8.72
N ASP A 60 7.61 16.42 -7.40
CA ASP A 60 8.84 16.19 -6.66
C ASP A 60 8.94 14.79 -6.05
N GLN A 61 8.01 13.90 -6.38
CA GLN A 61 7.95 12.54 -5.84
C GLN A 61 8.10 11.51 -6.95
N LYS A 62 8.40 10.28 -6.54
CA LYS A 62 8.51 9.13 -7.46
C LYS A 62 7.44 8.10 -7.14
N SER A 63 6.85 7.54 -8.18
CA SER A 63 5.83 6.50 -8.06
C SER A 63 6.17 5.32 -8.95
N LEU A 64 5.77 4.11 -8.54
CA LEU A 64 5.82 2.95 -9.41
C LEU A 64 4.84 3.15 -10.58
N VAL A 65 5.16 2.57 -11.73
CA VAL A 65 4.25 2.58 -12.88
C VAL A 65 3.19 1.48 -12.71
N GLU A 66 2.15 1.56 -13.55
CA GLU A 66 1.04 0.62 -13.52
C GLU A 66 0.72 0.15 -14.93
N TYR A 67 0.02 -0.99 -15.03
CA TYR A 67 -0.51 -1.45 -16.31
C TYR A 67 -1.66 -0.53 -16.78
N PRO A 68 -2.01 -0.58 -18.08
CA PRO A 68 -3.10 0.26 -18.61
C PRO A 68 -4.44 0.09 -17.91
N ASP A 69 -4.69 -1.07 -17.28
CA ASP A 69 -5.92 -1.33 -16.52
C ASP A 69 -5.87 -0.78 -15.09
N GLY A 70 -4.76 -0.16 -14.68
CA GLY A 70 -4.59 0.40 -13.35
C GLY A 70 -3.94 -0.52 -12.33
N ASP A 71 -3.69 -1.78 -12.68
CA ASP A 71 -3.00 -2.71 -11.78
C ASP A 71 -1.52 -2.33 -11.63
N CYS A 72 -0.99 -2.52 -10.40
CA CYS A 72 0.43 -2.31 -10.13
C CYS A 72 1.28 -3.17 -11.05
N ILE A 73 2.39 -2.60 -11.57
CA ILE A 73 3.30 -3.31 -12.48
C ILE A 73 3.83 -4.62 -11.89
N PHE A 74 3.87 -4.74 -10.56
CA PHE A 74 4.37 -5.94 -9.87
C PHE A 74 3.26 -6.90 -9.46
N LEU A 75 2.01 -6.63 -9.81
CA LEU A 75 0.91 -7.56 -9.58
C LEU A 75 0.90 -8.61 -10.70
N ASP A 76 1.08 -9.88 -10.30
CA ASP A 76 0.95 -10.99 -11.26
C ASP A 76 -0.53 -11.15 -11.63
N PRO A 77 -0.89 -11.00 -12.91
CA PRO A 77 -2.30 -11.06 -13.31
C PRO A 77 -2.93 -12.44 -13.15
N GLN A 78 -2.13 -13.50 -13.09
CA GLN A 78 -2.62 -14.86 -12.92
C GLN A 78 -2.84 -15.24 -11.47
N THR A 79 -1.82 -15.00 -10.62
CA THR A 79 -1.89 -15.36 -9.20
C THR A 79 -2.49 -14.27 -8.33
N ARG A 80 -2.59 -13.04 -8.82
CA ARG A 80 -3.03 -11.86 -8.09
C ARG A 80 -2.15 -11.57 -6.87
N LYS A 81 -0.87 -11.89 -6.95
CA LYS A 81 0.09 -11.66 -5.87
C LYS A 81 1.19 -10.71 -6.33
N CYS A 82 1.72 -9.95 -5.37
CA CYS A 82 2.83 -9.05 -5.62
C CYS A 82 4.11 -9.84 -5.87
N THR A 83 4.76 -9.62 -7.02
CA THR A 83 5.98 -10.34 -7.39
C THR A 83 7.20 -9.89 -6.58
N VAL A 84 7.11 -8.72 -5.91
CA VAL A 84 8.17 -8.18 -5.04
C VAL A 84 7.68 -8.08 -3.59
N TYR A 85 6.87 -9.03 -3.15
CA TYR A 85 6.20 -8.99 -1.85
C TYR A 85 7.16 -8.73 -0.69
N SER A 86 8.33 -9.36 -0.69
CA SER A 86 9.32 -9.24 0.39
C SER A 86 9.92 -7.82 0.49
N ALA A 87 9.88 -7.06 -0.58
CA ALA A 87 10.41 -5.69 -0.65
C ALA A 87 9.32 -4.67 -0.94
N ARG A 88 8.07 -4.96 -0.57
CA ARG A 88 6.96 -4.03 -0.81
C ARG A 88 7.27 -2.63 -0.27
N PRO A 89 6.94 -1.57 -1.02
CA PRO A 89 7.02 -0.20 -0.48
C PRO A 89 6.24 -0.05 0.83
N ILE A 90 6.61 0.94 1.63
CA ILE A 90 5.92 1.22 2.90
C ILE A 90 4.43 1.40 2.68
N GLN A 91 4.02 2.09 1.62
CA GLN A 91 2.61 2.27 1.28
C GLN A 91 1.88 0.93 1.17
N CYS A 92 2.47 -0.04 0.48
CA CYS A 92 1.86 -1.36 0.31
C CYS A 92 1.85 -2.17 1.61
N ARG A 93 2.90 -2.03 2.44
CA ARG A 93 3.01 -2.75 3.72
C ARG A 93 2.07 -2.22 4.77
N THR A 94 1.69 -0.95 4.70
CA THR A 94 0.82 -0.31 5.69
C THR A 94 -0.67 -0.38 5.32
N TRP A 95 -1.00 -0.82 4.11
CA TRP A 95 -2.39 -1.05 3.75
C TRP A 95 -3.07 -1.96 4.78
N PRO A 96 -4.28 -1.72 5.25
CA PRO A 96 -5.20 -0.64 4.86
C PRO A 96 -5.17 0.59 5.81
N PHE A 97 -4.12 0.76 6.59
CA PHE A 97 -4.03 1.81 7.62
C PHE A 97 -3.34 3.08 7.06
N TRP A 98 -4.04 3.74 6.14
CA TRP A 98 -3.60 4.98 5.51
C TRP A 98 -4.44 6.15 5.99
N ASP A 99 -3.91 7.38 5.88
CA ASP A 99 -4.69 8.59 6.19
C ASP A 99 -6.01 8.59 5.43
N SER A 100 -5.99 8.27 4.14
CA SER A 100 -7.17 8.29 3.27
C SER A 100 -8.22 7.24 3.63
N THR A 101 -7.80 6.09 4.16
CA THR A 101 -8.75 5.03 4.58
C THR A 101 -9.28 5.23 5.98
N LEU A 102 -8.59 6.02 6.80
CA LEU A 102 -8.87 6.19 8.22
C LEU A 102 -9.44 7.56 8.58
N GLU A 103 -9.60 8.45 7.60
CA GLU A 103 -10.08 9.81 7.84
C GLU A 103 -11.46 9.80 8.51
N THR A 104 -12.37 8.98 8.00
CA THR A 104 -13.71 8.78 8.58
C THR A 104 -14.06 7.30 8.61
N LYS A 105 -15.05 6.95 9.45
CA LYS A 105 -15.57 5.57 9.46
C LYS A 105 -16.15 5.17 8.11
N ARG A 106 -16.71 6.13 7.36
CA ARG A 106 -17.23 5.89 6.01
C ARG A 106 -16.12 5.45 5.06
N ASP A 107 -14.93 6.09 5.16
CA ASP A 107 -13.78 5.71 4.34
C ASP A 107 -13.31 4.29 4.66
N TRP A 108 -13.30 3.93 5.94
CA TRP A 108 -12.96 2.59 6.36
C TRP A 108 -13.98 1.56 5.86
N ASP A 109 -15.27 1.87 5.95
CA ASP A 109 -16.33 0.98 5.47
C ASP A 109 -16.21 0.76 3.96
N ALA A 110 -15.85 1.80 3.21
CA ALA A 110 -15.57 1.68 1.78
C ALA A 110 -14.36 0.77 1.51
N THR A 111 -13.33 0.86 2.34
CA THR A 111 -12.15 -0.01 2.27
C THR A 111 -12.52 -1.47 2.51
N CYS A 112 -13.39 -1.73 3.49
CA CYS A 112 -13.85 -3.09 3.78
C CYS A 112 -14.64 -3.70 2.62
N ARG A 113 -15.28 -2.88 1.81
CA ARG A 113 -16.01 -3.37 0.63
C ARG A 113 -15.10 -3.84 -0.49
N VAL A 114 -13.91 -3.25 -0.62
CA VAL A 114 -12.95 -3.59 -1.68
C VAL A 114 -11.85 -4.53 -1.22
N CYS A 115 -11.57 -4.58 0.08
CA CYS A 115 -10.55 -5.44 0.65
C CYS A 115 -11.21 -6.51 1.54
N PRO A 116 -11.27 -7.77 1.12
CA PRO A 116 -11.98 -8.80 1.90
C PRO A 116 -11.35 -9.10 3.26
N GLY A 117 -10.07 -8.74 3.47
CA GLY A 117 -9.39 -8.89 4.76
C GLY A 117 -9.63 -7.75 5.74
N SER A 118 -10.10 -6.60 5.27
CA SER A 118 -10.40 -5.46 6.14
C SER A 118 -11.68 -5.69 6.91
N GLY A 119 -11.65 -5.44 8.22
CA GLY A 119 -12.77 -5.67 9.13
C GLY A 119 -12.83 -7.09 9.67
N ARG A 120 -11.86 -7.93 9.36
CA ARG A 120 -11.80 -9.34 9.79
C ARG A 120 -10.41 -9.70 10.29
N GLY A 121 -10.31 -10.82 11.01
CA GLY A 121 -9.03 -11.38 11.42
C GLY A 121 -8.48 -10.72 12.68
N ARG A 122 -7.17 -10.48 12.69
CA ARG A 122 -6.47 -9.94 13.86
C ARG A 122 -6.93 -8.53 14.21
N LEU A 123 -7.13 -8.28 15.49
CA LEU A 123 -7.41 -6.92 15.99
C LEU A 123 -6.09 -6.17 16.16
N TYR A 124 -5.98 -5.03 15.48
CA TYR A 124 -4.86 -4.10 15.64
C TYR A 124 -5.26 -3.01 16.62
N SER A 125 -4.39 -2.73 17.59
CA SER A 125 -4.62 -1.67 18.57
C SER A 125 -4.48 -0.29 17.93
N LEU A 126 -4.99 0.74 18.62
CA LEU A 126 -4.82 2.12 18.18
C LEU A 126 -3.33 2.45 17.94
N ASP A 127 -2.45 2.05 18.87
CA ASP A 127 -1.02 2.32 18.75
C ASP A 127 -0.43 1.65 17.51
N GLU A 128 -0.78 0.40 17.23
CA GLU A 128 -0.32 -0.32 16.05
C GLU A 128 -0.79 0.36 14.76
N ILE A 129 -2.04 0.78 14.73
CA ILE A 129 -2.63 1.48 13.58
C ILE A 129 -1.89 2.81 13.33
N GLU A 130 -1.69 3.60 14.39
CA GLU A 130 -1.04 4.91 14.28
C GLU A 130 0.42 4.80 13.81
N ILE A 131 1.15 3.79 14.26
CA ILE A 131 2.52 3.54 13.81
C ILE A 131 2.52 3.32 12.29
N GLN A 132 1.61 2.52 11.78
CA GLN A 132 1.52 2.25 10.34
C GLN A 132 1.05 3.48 9.56
N ARG A 133 0.01 4.16 10.03
CA ARG A 133 -0.53 5.36 9.38
C ARG A 133 0.53 6.44 9.23
N LYS A 134 1.36 6.63 10.26
CA LYS A 134 2.39 7.68 10.29
C LYS A 134 3.66 7.31 9.54
N SER A 135 3.81 6.05 9.12
CA SER A 135 5.00 5.60 8.39
C SER A 135 5.09 6.26 7.01
N ARG A 136 3.96 6.56 6.40
CA ARG A 136 3.90 7.29 5.13
C ARG A 136 2.53 7.96 5.00
N ALA A 137 2.53 9.22 4.60
CA ALA A 137 1.30 9.96 4.29
C ALA A 137 0.72 9.48 2.95
N VAL A 138 -0.49 8.96 2.99
CA VAL A 138 -1.17 8.46 1.79
C VAL A 138 -2.60 9.00 1.69
#